data_537549a4d93e69e852c0305749e13917
#
_entry.id   537549a4d93e69e852c0305749e13917
#
_cell.length_a   1.000
_cell.length_b   1.000
_cell.length_c   1.000
_cell.angle_alpha   90.00
_cell.angle_beta   90.00
_cell.angle_gamma   90.00
#
_symmetry.space_group_name_H-M   'P 1'
#
loop_
_entity.id
_entity.type
_entity.pdbx_description
1 polymer ?
#
loop_
_entity_poly.entity_id
_entity_poly.type
_entity_poly.pdbx_seq_one_letter_code
_entity_poly.pdbx_strand_id
1 'polypeptide(L)'
;MSNPAITQAISRRHLAAALVCLSAAIWWLGGSAWRIATEGVGVLGVNNNVPWGWDIVLFVFWIGLGHAGTLISAILLLTGKRWRRGLARPAEIMTICAVCTAGIFPLIHVGRAWMLWQIAPIPTASGVWAEGASALLWDAAAISSYLLLSCIF
;
A
#
# COMPACT_ATOMS: atom_id res chain seq x y z
N MET A 1 -39.57 9.01 -6.77
CA MET A 1 -39.67 9.30 -5.33
C MET A 1 -38.26 9.39 -4.79
N SER A 2 -37.74 10.60 -4.59
CA SER A 2 -36.41 10.86 -4.03
C SER A 2 -36.45 10.56 -2.53
N ASN A 3 -35.57 9.66 -2.08
CA ASN A 3 -35.45 9.26 -0.68
C ASN A 3 -34.95 10.47 0.15
N PRO A 4 -35.76 11.05 1.07
CA PRO A 4 -35.39 12.24 1.81
C PRO A 4 -34.20 12.03 2.75
N ALA A 5 -33.75 10.79 2.99
CA ALA A 5 -32.57 10.49 3.79
C ALA A 5 -31.24 10.83 3.09
N ILE A 6 -31.24 11.07 1.76
CA ILE A 6 -30.01 11.37 1.01
C ILE A 6 -29.74 12.89 0.91
N THR A 7 -30.68 13.71 1.28
CA THR A 7 -30.57 15.20 1.17
C THR A 7 -30.49 15.88 2.55
N GLN A 8 -29.87 15.26 3.55
CA GLN A 8 -29.45 16.04 4.70
C GLN A 8 -28.32 16.96 4.23
N ALA A 9 -28.68 18.22 3.99
CA ALA A 9 -27.70 19.26 3.73
C ALA A 9 -26.63 19.19 4.84
N ILE A 10 -25.39 18.90 4.45
CA ILE A 10 -24.24 18.86 5.35
C ILE A 10 -24.24 20.21 6.09
N SER A 11 -24.48 20.17 7.40
CA SER A 11 -24.50 21.39 8.22
C SER A 11 -23.15 22.11 8.05
N ARG A 12 -23.15 23.44 7.96
CA ARG A 12 -21.92 24.24 7.88
C ARG A 12 -20.90 23.87 8.97
N ARG A 13 -21.38 23.44 10.14
CA ARG A 13 -20.53 22.94 11.23
C ARG A 13 -19.82 21.61 10.88
N HIS A 14 -20.53 20.68 10.26
CA HIS A 14 -19.92 19.41 9.82
C HIS A 14 -18.92 19.65 8.69
N LEU A 15 -19.22 20.54 7.76
CA LEU A 15 -18.28 20.92 6.70
C LEU A 15 -17.02 21.56 7.29
N ALA A 16 -17.18 22.51 8.21
CA ALA A 16 -16.05 23.16 8.89
C ALA A 16 -15.20 22.13 9.66
N ALA A 17 -15.84 21.23 10.41
CA ALA A 17 -15.13 20.15 11.12
C ALA A 17 -14.37 19.23 10.16
N ALA A 18 -15.01 18.84 9.05
CA ALA A 18 -14.36 18.01 8.03
C ALA A 18 -13.15 18.71 7.39
N LEU A 19 -13.26 19.99 7.09
CA LEU A 19 -12.14 20.79 6.55
C LEU A 19 -10.99 20.93 7.55
N VAL A 20 -11.29 21.14 8.84
CA VAL A 20 -10.25 21.17 9.89
C VAL A 20 -9.57 19.83 10.03
N CYS A 21 -10.32 18.72 10.06
CA CYS A 21 -9.75 17.39 10.12
C CYS A 21 -8.89 17.08 8.89
N LEU A 22 -9.37 17.45 7.70
CA LEU A 22 -8.63 17.26 6.45
C LEU A 22 -7.33 18.07 6.43
N SER A 23 -7.40 19.34 6.82
CA SER A 23 -6.20 20.20 6.88
C SER A 23 -5.18 19.69 7.90
N ALA A 24 -5.64 19.23 9.06
CA ALA A 24 -4.77 18.61 10.07
C ALA A 24 -4.14 17.32 9.55
N ALA A 25 -4.90 16.48 8.85
CA ALA A 25 -4.39 15.25 8.24
C ALA A 25 -3.35 15.54 7.14
N ILE A 26 -3.61 16.52 6.27
CA ILE A 26 -2.66 16.94 5.23
C ILE A 26 -1.38 17.47 5.85
N TRP A 27 -1.48 18.29 6.88
CA TRP A 27 -0.32 18.85 7.61
C TRP A 27 0.50 17.73 8.24
N TRP A 28 -0.15 16.79 8.92
CA TRP A 28 0.51 15.65 9.56
C TRP A 28 1.19 14.75 8.55
N LEU A 29 0.49 14.33 7.51
CA LEU A 29 1.03 13.46 6.45
C LEU A 29 2.15 14.16 5.67
N GLY A 30 1.96 15.43 5.30
CA GLY A 30 2.96 16.22 4.59
C GLY A 30 4.22 16.44 5.42
N GLY A 31 4.07 16.78 6.70
CA GLY A 31 5.19 16.94 7.64
C GLY A 31 5.94 15.63 7.87
N SER A 32 5.23 14.51 8.00
CA SER A 32 5.85 13.19 8.15
C SER A 32 6.61 12.78 6.90
N ALA A 33 6.01 12.97 5.72
CA ALA A 33 6.67 12.68 4.44
C ALA A 33 7.92 13.54 4.24
N TRP A 34 7.85 14.82 4.58
CA TRP A 34 9.00 15.73 4.54
C TRP A 34 10.14 15.26 5.44
N ARG A 35 9.83 14.88 6.68
CA ARG A 35 10.84 14.38 7.63
C ARG A 35 11.48 13.08 7.14
N ILE A 36 10.69 12.14 6.64
CA ILE A 36 11.22 10.89 6.05
C ILE A 36 12.13 11.21 4.85
N ALA A 37 11.72 12.15 4.01
CA ALA A 37 12.51 12.53 2.84
C ALA A 37 13.86 13.21 3.21
N THR A 38 13.88 14.06 4.22
CA THR A 38 15.07 14.82 4.63
C THR A 38 15.98 14.07 5.58
N GLU A 39 15.39 13.44 6.60
CA GLU A 39 16.12 12.75 7.68
C GLU A 39 16.32 11.25 7.38
N GLY A 40 15.52 10.68 6.47
CA GLY A 40 15.54 9.26 6.12
C GLY A 40 14.67 8.40 7.04
N VAL A 41 14.70 7.08 6.82
CA VAL A 41 13.86 6.10 7.56
C VAL A 41 14.22 5.97 9.04
N GLY A 42 15.37 6.49 9.47
CA GLY A 42 15.74 6.51 10.90
C GLY A 42 14.71 7.20 11.80
N VAL A 43 13.89 8.11 11.26
CA VAL A 43 12.76 8.75 11.96
C VAL A 43 11.73 7.72 12.43
N LEU A 44 11.61 6.58 11.73
CA LEU A 44 10.70 5.49 12.09
C LEU A 44 11.26 4.56 13.17
N GLY A 45 12.42 4.88 13.75
CA GLY A 45 13.09 4.05 14.73
C GLY A 45 13.87 2.86 14.13
N VAL A 46 14.00 2.83 12.81
CA VAL A 46 14.75 1.80 12.08
C VAL A 46 16.24 2.08 12.20
N ASN A 47 17.05 1.05 12.46
CA ASN A 47 18.51 1.11 12.52
C ASN A 47 19.13 -0.15 11.89
N ASN A 48 20.47 -0.17 11.75
CA ASN A 48 21.17 -1.30 11.14
C ASN A 48 20.95 -2.65 11.85
N ASN A 49 20.67 -2.63 13.14
CA ASN A 49 20.42 -3.85 13.92
C ASN A 49 18.95 -4.28 13.88
N VAL A 50 18.05 -3.32 13.72
CA VAL A 50 16.59 -3.55 13.65
C VAL A 50 16.06 -2.80 12.43
N PRO A 51 16.12 -3.43 11.24
CA PRO A 51 15.67 -2.78 10.00
C PRO A 51 14.14 -2.82 9.81
N TRP A 52 13.39 -3.38 10.76
CA TRP A 52 11.94 -3.56 10.71
C TRP A 52 11.24 -2.46 11.49
N GLY A 53 10.51 -1.60 10.80
CA GLY A 53 9.65 -0.57 11.38
C GLY A 53 8.17 -0.84 11.15
N TRP A 54 7.33 0.09 11.57
CA TRP A 54 5.88 0.03 11.35
C TRP A 54 5.49 -0.03 9.88
N ASP A 55 6.28 0.53 9.01
CA ASP A 55 6.13 0.51 7.56
C ASP A 55 6.11 -0.94 7.03
N ILE A 56 7.06 -1.77 7.44
CA ILE A 56 7.12 -3.18 7.05
C ILE A 56 5.95 -3.97 7.66
N VAL A 57 5.61 -3.71 8.92
CA VAL A 57 4.46 -4.37 9.58
C VAL A 57 3.16 -4.06 8.81
N LEU A 58 2.93 -2.81 8.45
CA LEU A 58 1.75 -2.41 7.69
C LEU A 58 1.79 -2.95 6.25
N PHE A 59 2.95 -3.00 5.63
CA PHE A 59 3.13 -3.64 4.34
C PHE A 59 2.64 -5.10 4.35
N VAL A 60 3.16 -5.89 5.29
CA VAL A 60 2.77 -7.31 5.43
C VAL A 60 1.28 -7.47 5.75
N PHE A 61 0.72 -6.59 6.58
CA PHE A 61 -0.71 -6.59 6.88
C PHE A 61 -1.55 -6.40 5.61
N TRP A 62 -1.23 -5.40 4.78
CA TRP A 62 -1.98 -5.11 3.56
C TRP A 62 -1.81 -6.21 2.50
N ILE A 63 -0.62 -6.79 2.38
CA ILE A 63 -0.39 -7.96 1.52
C ILE A 63 -1.23 -9.15 1.99
N GLY A 64 -1.28 -9.41 3.30
CA GLY A 64 -2.12 -10.46 3.88
C GLY A 64 -3.60 -10.26 3.59
N LEU A 65 -4.09 -9.02 3.66
CA LEU A 65 -5.47 -8.69 3.31
C LEU A 65 -5.76 -8.94 1.82
N GLY A 66 -4.82 -8.60 0.93
CA GLY A 66 -4.90 -8.92 -0.49
C GLY A 66 -4.96 -10.43 -0.74
N HIS A 67 -4.13 -11.21 -0.08
CA HIS A 67 -4.17 -12.68 -0.17
C HIS A 67 -5.50 -13.27 0.29
N ALA A 68 -6.12 -12.71 1.33
CA ALA A 68 -7.44 -13.16 1.77
C ALA A 68 -8.49 -12.97 0.66
N GLY A 69 -8.46 -11.85 -0.07
CA GLY A 69 -9.37 -11.61 -1.19
C GLY A 69 -9.20 -12.61 -2.33
N THR A 70 -7.97 -12.84 -2.77
CA THR A 70 -7.67 -13.82 -3.83
C THR A 70 -8.01 -15.24 -3.40
N LEU A 71 -7.74 -15.62 -2.15
CA LEU A 71 -8.06 -16.94 -1.62
C LEU A 71 -9.58 -17.18 -1.61
N ILE A 72 -10.36 -16.20 -1.14
CA ILE A 72 -11.82 -16.28 -1.16
C ILE A 72 -12.35 -16.49 -2.59
N SER A 73 -11.86 -15.68 -3.54
CA SER A 73 -12.26 -15.80 -4.94
C SER A 73 -11.89 -17.16 -5.53
N ALA A 74 -10.67 -17.66 -5.27
CA ALA A 74 -10.19 -18.94 -5.74
C ALA A 74 -10.98 -20.14 -5.15
N ILE A 75 -11.24 -20.15 -3.85
CA ILE A 75 -12.03 -21.19 -3.20
C ILE A 75 -13.45 -21.23 -3.77
N LEU A 76 -14.07 -20.08 -3.96
CA LEU A 76 -15.41 -19.99 -4.53
C LEU A 76 -15.43 -20.46 -6.00
N LEU A 77 -14.36 -20.25 -6.75
CA LEU A 77 -14.21 -20.77 -8.09
C LEU A 77 -14.12 -22.30 -8.09
N LEU A 78 -13.24 -22.86 -7.29
CA LEU A 78 -12.99 -24.29 -7.22
C LEU A 78 -14.21 -25.07 -6.70
N THR A 79 -14.96 -24.50 -5.76
CA THR A 79 -16.14 -25.14 -5.19
C THR A 79 -17.39 -24.99 -6.05
N GLY A 80 -17.36 -24.23 -7.15
CA GLY A 80 -18.47 -24.08 -8.11
C GLY A 80 -19.75 -23.49 -7.52
N LYS A 81 -19.67 -22.74 -6.42
CA LYS A 81 -20.85 -22.20 -5.73
C LYS A 81 -21.58 -21.14 -6.55
N ARG A 82 -22.91 -21.24 -6.62
CA ARG A 82 -23.75 -20.29 -7.39
C ARG A 82 -23.62 -18.83 -6.91
N TRP A 83 -23.46 -18.61 -5.61
CA TRP A 83 -23.32 -17.29 -4.99
C TRP A 83 -21.93 -16.66 -5.18
N ARG A 84 -20.99 -17.39 -5.77
CA ARG A 84 -19.64 -16.89 -6.14
C ARG A 84 -19.70 -15.54 -6.85
N ARG A 85 -20.63 -15.37 -7.81
CA ARG A 85 -20.72 -14.15 -8.63
C ARG A 85 -20.94 -12.87 -7.80
N GLY A 86 -21.61 -12.98 -6.64
CA GLY A 86 -21.84 -11.84 -5.75
C GLY A 86 -20.63 -11.45 -4.91
N LEU A 87 -19.74 -12.42 -4.58
CA LEU A 87 -18.59 -12.20 -3.70
C LEU A 87 -17.26 -12.07 -4.43
N ALA A 88 -17.12 -12.62 -5.63
CA ALA A 88 -15.86 -12.57 -6.38
C ALA A 88 -15.45 -11.11 -6.68
N ARG A 89 -16.36 -10.30 -7.22
CA ARG A 89 -16.06 -8.89 -7.52
C ARG A 89 -15.64 -8.05 -6.30
N PRO A 90 -16.36 -8.05 -5.16
CA PRO A 90 -15.89 -7.37 -3.96
C PRO A 90 -14.52 -7.87 -3.47
N ALA A 91 -14.27 -9.19 -3.55
CA ALA A 91 -12.99 -9.76 -3.15
C ALA A 91 -11.85 -9.31 -4.08
N GLU A 92 -12.07 -9.25 -5.38
CA GLU A 92 -11.11 -8.76 -6.38
C GLU A 92 -10.80 -7.27 -6.16
N ILE A 93 -11.82 -6.43 -5.95
CA ILE A 93 -11.64 -5.00 -5.64
C ILE A 93 -10.84 -4.84 -4.33
N MET A 94 -11.18 -5.60 -3.30
CA MET A 94 -10.46 -5.60 -2.04
C MET A 94 -8.98 -5.95 -2.24
N THR A 95 -8.69 -6.96 -3.05
CA THR A 95 -7.32 -7.35 -3.39
C THR A 95 -6.56 -6.21 -4.08
N ILE A 96 -7.13 -5.60 -5.11
CA ILE A 96 -6.48 -4.50 -5.84
C ILE A 96 -6.21 -3.31 -4.90
N CYS A 97 -7.21 -2.91 -4.11
CA CYS A 97 -7.03 -1.82 -3.14
C CYS A 97 -5.95 -2.14 -2.10
N ALA A 98 -5.94 -3.37 -1.59
CA ALA A 98 -4.95 -3.81 -0.59
C ALA A 98 -3.53 -3.83 -1.18
N VAL A 99 -3.35 -4.35 -2.39
CA VAL A 99 -2.03 -4.40 -3.05
C VAL A 99 -1.54 -3.01 -3.44
N CYS A 100 -2.43 -2.14 -3.94
CA CYS A 100 -2.07 -0.74 -4.21
C CYS A 100 -1.62 -0.02 -2.93
N THR A 101 -2.33 -0.23 -1.81
CA THR A 101 -1.95 0.34 -0.52
C THR A 101 -0.62 -0.24 -0.04
N ALA A 102 -0.43 -1.55 -0.14
CA ALA A 102 0.83 -2.20 0.20
C ALA A 102 2.02 -1.63 -0.57
N GLY A 103 1.84 -1.33 -1.87
CA GLY A 103 2.89 -0.76 -2.72
C GLY A 103 3.41 0.62 -2.30
N ILE A 104 2.69 1.34 -1.42
CA ILE A 104 3.15 2.62 -0.87
C ILE A 104 4.26 2.41 0.17
N PHE A 105 4.22 1.33 0.93
CA PHE A 105 5.15 1.11 2.05
C PHE A 105 6.61 0.90 1.64
N PRO A 106 6.95 0.16 0.57
CA PRO A 106 8.32 0.12 0.07
C PRO A 106 8.87 1.49 -0.31
N LEU A 107 8.03 2.39 -0.85
CA LEU A 107 8.43 3.77 -1.16
C LEU A 107 8.76 4.55 0.12
N ILE A 108 7.98 4.35 1.19
CA ILE A 108 8.23 4.94 2.51
C ILE A 108 9.50 4.34 3.10
N HIS A 109 9.70 3.02 2.98
CA HIS A 109 10.85 2.30 3.53
C HIS A 109 12.18 2.72 2.90
N VAL A 110 12.20 3.06 1.61
CA VAL A 110 13.37 3.66 0.97
C VAL A 110 13.72 5.03 1.58
N GLY A 111 12.73 5.72 2.13
CA GLY A 111 12.85 7.03 2.76
C GLY A 111 13.08 8.16 1.77
N ARG A 112 14.01 7.97 0.82
CA ARG A 112 14.34 8.91 -0.23
C ARG A 112 13.87 8.40 -1.58
N ALA A 113 12.62 8.69 -1.94
CA ALA A 113 11.97 8.16 -3.14
C ALA A 113 12.77 8.40 -4.43
N TRP A 114 13.54 9.49 -4.52
CA TRP A 114 14.42 9.76 -5.66
C TRP A 114 15.63 8.82 -5.78
N MET A 115 15.93 8.04 -4.72
CA MET A 115 16.99 7.03 -4.74
C MET A 115 16.46 5.63 -5.08
N LEU A 116 15.18 5.52 -5.39
CA LEU A 116 14.51 4.24 -5.69
C LEU A 116 15.20 3.46 -6.84
N TRP A 117 15.80 4.18 -7.78
CA TRP A 117 16.55 3.57 -8.88
C TRP A 117 17.74 2.71 -8.41
N GLN A 118 18.27 2.96 -7.21
CA GLN A 118 19.38 2.17 -6.63
C GLN A 118 18.96 0.75 -6.23
N ILE A 119 17.65 0.49 -6.12
CA ILE A 119 17.12 -0.85 -5.86
C ILE A 119 17.25 -1.73 -7.11
N ALA A 120 17.27 -1.10 -8.30
CA ALA A 120 17.44 -1.84 -9.54
C ALA A 120 18.81 -2.53 -9.57
N PRO A 121 18.92 -3.76 -10.11
CA PRO A 121 20.16 -4.51 -10.21
C PRO A 121 21.07 -3.91 -11.30
N ILE A 122 21.58 -2.70 -11.03
CA ILE A 122 22.47 -1.98 -11.95
C ILE A 122 23.91 -2.34 -11.60
N PRO A 123 24.74 -2.75 -12.57
CA PRO A 123 26.15 -3.00 -12.33
C PRO A 123 26.82 -1.75 -11.78
N THR A 124 27.43 -1.86 -10.61
CA THR A 124 28.26 -0.78 -10.07
C THR A 124 29.61 -0.73 -10.78
N ALA A 125 30.35 0.37 -10.65
CA ALA A 125 31.69 0.52 -11.22
C ALA A 125 32.67 -0.58 -10.76
N SER A 126 32.39 -1.24 -9.65
CA SER A 126 33.15 -2.42 -9.15
C SER A 126 32.77 -3.73 -9.81
N GLY A 127 31.79 -3.75 -10.73
CA GLY A 127 31.30 -4.97 -11.40
C GLY A 127 30.47 -5.88 -10.51
N VAL A 128 30.21 -5.52 -9.27
CA VAL A 128 29.41 -6.29 -8.32
C VAL A 128 27.98 -5.76 -8.33
N TRP A 129 27.03 -6.67 -8.52
CA TRP A 129 25.59 -6.37 -8.38
C TRP A 129 25.26 -6.35 -6.89
N ALA A 130 25.56 -5.22 -6.25
CA ALA A 130 25.42 -5.08 -4.80
C ALA A 130 23.97 -5.29 -4.32
N GLU A 131 23.00 -4.93 -5.15
CA GLU A 131 21.58 -4.90 -4.77
C GLU A 131 20.77 -6.13 -5.23
N GLY A 132 21.36 -7.03 -5.99
CA GLY A 132 20.67 -8.24 -6.49
C GLY A 132 20.19 -9.19 -5.38
N ALA A 133 20.72 -9.05 -4.16
CA ALA A 133 20.30 -9.79 -2.96
C ALA A 133 19.38 -8.98 -2.04
N SER A 134 18.99 -7.76 -2.43
CA SER A 134 18.13 -6.92 -1.59
C SER A 134 16.72 -7.50 -1.49
N ALA A 135 16.25 -7.71 -0.26
CA ALA A 135 14.87 -8.11 0.00
C ALA A 135 13.85 -7.14 -0.63
N LEU A 136 14.16 -5.85 -0.61
CA LEU A 136 13.30 -4.81 -1.14
C LEU A 136 13.10 -4.89 -2.66
N LEU A 137 14.10 -5.39 -3.40
CA LEU A 137 13.96 -5.66 -4.83
C LEU A 137 12.95 -6.78 -5.08
N TRP A 138 13.04 -7.84 -4.31
CA TRP A 138 12.11 -8.97 -4.41
C TRP A 138 10.70 -8.60 -3.98
N ASP A 139 10.53 -7.77 -2.97
CA ASP A 139 9.24 -7.23 -2.55
C ASP A 139 8.61 -6.37 -3.65
N ALA A 140 9.39 -5.51 -4.29
CA ALA A 140 8.93 -4.70 -5.42
C ALA A 140 8.50 -5.57 -6.61
N ALA A 141 9.27 -6.62 -6.94
CA ALA A 141 8.94 -7.57 -7.98
C ALA A 141 7.66 -8.36 -7.65
N ALA A 142 7.52 -8.82 -6.40
CA ALA A 142 6.36 -9.56 -5.92
C ALA A 142 5.08 -8.70 -5.98
N ILE A 143 5.13 -7.45 -5.48
CA ILE A 143 3.99 -6.53 -5.53
C ILE A 143 3.59 -6.24 -6.97
N SER A 144 4.56 -5.94 -7.83
CA SER A 144 4.31 -5.59 -9.23
C SER A 144 3.66 -6.75 -9.99
N SER A 145 4.16 -7.96 -9.80
CA SER A 145 3.59 -9.16 -10.42
C SER A 145 2.20 -9.48 -9.85
N TYR A 146 2.00 -9.32 -8.53
CA TYR A 146 0.71 -9.55 -7.89
C TYR A 146 -0.34 -8.54 -8.37
N LEU A 147 0.01 -7.26 -8.43
CA LEU A 147 -0.87 -6.22 -8.94
C LEU A 147 -1.25 -6.47 -10.41
N LEU A 148 -0.26 -6.78 -11.25
CA LEU A 148 -0.47 -7.09 -12.66
C LEU A 148 -1.45 -8.25 -12.84
N LEU A 149 -1.21 -9.37 -12.14
CA LEU A 149 -2.09 -10.52 -12.19
C LEU A 149 -3.50 -10.19 -11.67
N SER A 150 -3.63 -9.45 -10.59
CA SER A 150 -4.92 -9.05 -10.03
C SER A 150 -5.71 -8.09 -10.94
N CYS A 151 -5.05 -7.34 -11.82
CA CYS A 151 -5.72 -6.49 -12.80
C CYS A 151 -6.16 -7.24 -14.07
N ILE A 152 -5.53 -8.39 -14.36
CA ILE A 152 -5.88 -9.23 -15.51
C ILE A 152 -7.10 -10.11 -15.22
N PHE A 153 -7.28 -10.53 -13.98
CA PHE A 153 -8.40 -11.35 -13.52
C PHE A 153 -9.60 -10.52 -13.09
#